data_af3398e4bc5df0f636f3bbe0716bdbf8
#
_entry.id   af3398e4bc5df0f636f3bbe0716bdbf8
#
_cell.length_a   1.000
_cell.length_b   1.000
_cell.length_c   1.000
_cell.angle_alpha   90.00
_cell.angle_beta   90.00
_cell.angle_gamma   90.00
#
_symmetry.space_group_name_H-M   'P 1'
#
loop_
_entity.id
_entity.type
_entity.pdbx_description
1 polymer ?
#
loop_
_entity_poly.entity_id
_entity_poly.type
_entity_poly.pdbx_seq_one_letter_code
_entity_poly.pdbx_strand_id
1 'polypeptide(L)'
;MTAPDVFEYALVRVVPRVERGEAINVGVIVYSHAFRYLCARIELDELRLLAVDPAADLDAVQAALSAFEKACTEGPLAGRPLGERFRWLTAPRSTIVQPGPVHTGLTADPSAELTHLFDTLVRVAPLRRPLSRPLIPTPYPASPRLYAHRVSAQPALWPHLPH
;
A
#
# COMPACT_ATOMS: atom_id res chain seq x y z
N MET A 1 -9.57 32.78 7.06
CA MET A 1 -8.64 31.61 7.09
C MET A 1 -9.03 30.76 8.27
N THR A 2 -9.30 29.49 8.05
CA THR A 2 -9.57 28.53 9.12
C THR A 2 -8.22 28.12 9.75
N ALA A 3 -8.16 28.06 11.07
CA ALA A 3 -6.96 27.58 11.74
C ALA A 3 -6.74 26.09 11.43
N PRO A 4 -5.49 25.64 11.27
CA PRO A 4 -5.19 24.21 11.11
C PRO A 4 -5.66 23.42 12.33
N ASP A 5 -6.26 22.26 12.08
CA ASP A 5 -6.67 21.31 13.12
C ASP A 5 -6.27 19.88 12.73
N VAL A 6 -6.38 18.97 13.68
CA VAL A 6 -5.98 17.59 13.52
C VAL A 6 -6.87 16.86 12.52
N PHE A 7 -6.24 16.13 11.62
CA PHE A 7 -6.88 15.11 10.81
C PHE A 7 -6.16 13.77 10.96
N GLU A 8 -6.88 12.70 10.66
CA GLU A 8 -6.38 11.33 10.62
C GLU A 8 -6.59 10.79 9.22
N TYR A 9 -5.66 9.97 8.73
CA TYR A 9 -5.81 9.30 7.44
C TYR A 9 -5.25 7.89 7.45
N ALA A 10 -5.74 7.07 6.54
CA ALA A 10 -5.17 5.77 6.25
C ALA A 10 -5.17 5.51 4.75
N LEU A 11 -4.20 4.73 4.28
CA LEU A 11 -4.21 4.21 2.92
C LEU A 11 -5.26 3.12 2.79
N VAL A 12 -5.91 3.06 1.63
CA VAL A 12 -6.72 1.91 1.21
C VAL A 12 -5.88 1.09 0.24
N ARG A 13 -5.73 -0.19 0.52
CA ARG A 13 -4.86 -1.10 -0.23
C ARG A 13 -5.65 -2.28 -0.77
N VAL A 14 -5.30 -2.75 -1.94
CA VAL A 14 -5.72 -4.05 -2.47
C VAL A 14 -4.60 -5.06 -2.25
N VAL A 15 -4.96 -6.18 -1.63
CA VAL A 15 -4.10 -7.34 -1.38
C VAL A 15 -4.70 -8.51 -2.15
N PRO A 16 -4.30 -8.75 -3.42
CA PRO A 16 -4.95 -9.75 -4.27
C PRO A 16 -4.81 -11.16 -3.71
N ARG A 17 -3.67 -11.45 -3.09
CA ARG A 17 -3.39 -12.71 -2.40
C ARG A 17 -2.93 -12.45 -0.97
N VAL A 18 -3.84 -12.69 -0.02
CA VAL A 18 -3.59 -12.41 1.40
C VAL A 18 -2.39 -13.20 1.93
N GLU A 19 -2.21 -14.43 1.46
CA GLU A 19 -1.10 -15.31 1.85
C GLU A 19 0.28 -14.81 1.37
N ARG A 20 0.32 -13.98 0.32
CA ARG A 20 1.57 -13.37 -0.17
C ARG A 20 1.87 -12.01 0.44
N GLY A 21 0.84 -11.33 0.92
CA GLY A 21 0.99 -10.02 1.55
C GLY A 21 1.38 -8.88 0.59
N GLU A 22 1.46 -9.13 -0.73
CA GLU A 22 1.70 -8.09 -1.72
C GLU A 22 0.49 -7.16 -1.81
N ALA A 23 0.73 -5.85 -1.79
CA ALA A 23 -0.33 -4.85 -1.76
C ALA A 23 -0.03 -3.69 -2.71
N ILE A 24 -1.09 -3.12 -3.28
CA ILE A 24 -1.02 -1.85 -4.00
C ILE A 24 -1.91 -0.81 -3.31
N ASN A 25 -1.43 0.43 -3.24
CA ASN A 25 -2.23 1.54 -2.76
C ASN A 25 -3.24 1.93 -3.85
N VAL A 26 -4.51 1.98 -3.49
CA VAL A 26 -5.61 2.31 -4.40
C VAL A 26 -6.46 3.47 -3.90
N GLY A 27 -6.23 3.96 -2.69
CA GLY A 27 -7.01 5.06 -2.14
C GLY A 27 -6.47 5.58 -0.83
N VAL A 28 -7.10 6.66 -0.39
CA VAL A 28 -6.88 7.30 0.92
C VAL A 28 -8.24 7.59 1.53
N ILE A 29 -8.38 7.35 2.83
CA ILE A 29 -9.49 7.81 3.64
C ILE A 29 -8.99 8.88 4.61
N VAL A 30 -9.71 10.01 4.71
CA VAL A 30 -9.40 11.14 5.60
C VAL A 30 -10.57 11.41 6.52
N TYR A 31 -10.26 11.62 7.80
CA TYR A 31 -11.19 12.01 8.84
C TYR A 31 -10.68 13.22 9.59
N SER A 32 -11.55 14.18 9.88
CA SER A 32 -11.30 15.26 10.83
C SER A 32 -12.53 15.53 11.69
N HIS A 33 -12.33 15.51 12.99
CA HIS A 33 -13.40 15.81 13.95
C HIS A 33 -13.81 17.27 13.89
N ALA A 34 -12.84 18.16 13.90
CA ALA A 34 -13.08 19.62 13.92
C ALA A 34 -13.85 20.10 12.67
N PHE A 35 -13.50 19.56 11.50
CA PHE A 35 -14.16 19.90 10.24
C PHE A 35 -15.38 19.04 9.95
N ARG A 36 -15.75 18.10 10.81
CA ARG A 36 -16.84 17.13 10.60
C ARG A 36 -16.73 16.44 9.24
N TYR A 37 -15.52 16.04 8.88
CA TYR A 37 -15.17 15.52 7.56
C TYR A 37 -14.83 14.04 7.64
N LEU A 38 -15.40 13.24 6.74
CA LEU A 38 -14.99 11.86 6.46
C LEU A 38 -15.20 11.60 4.98
N CYS A 39 -14.15 11.33 4.26
CA CYS A 39 -14.21 11.00 2.85
C CYS A 39 -13.10 10.04 2.48
N ALA A 40 -13.39 9.15 1.53
CA ALA A 40 -12.39 8.32 0.87
C ALA A 40 -12.35 8.68 -0.62
N ARG A 41 -11.15 8.63 -1.19
CA ARG A 41 -10.93 8.72 -2.63
C ARG A 41 -10.21 7.47 -3.08
N ILE A 42 -10.77 6.77 -4.06
CA ILE A 42 -10.30 5.48 -4.54
C ILE A 42 -10.16 5.51 -6.05
N GLU A 43 -9.07 4.94 -6.56
CA GLU A 43 -8.81 4.74 -7.98
C GLU A 43 -7.99 3.45 -8.15
N LEU A 44 -8.56 2.48 -8.84
CA LEU A 44 -7.89 1.22 -9.13
C LEU A 44 -7.10 1.34 -10.43
N ASP A 45 -5.79 1.15 -10.34
CA ASP A 45 -4.94 0.91 -11.51
C ASP A 45 -4.95 -0.60 -11.82
N GLU A 46 -5.81 -1.00 -12.76
CA GLU A 46 -6.00 -2.40 -13.13
C GLU A 46 -4.73 -3.04 -13.70
N LEU A 47 -3.95 -2.28 -14.49
CA LEU A 47 -2.70 -2.79 -15.06
C LEU A 47 -1.68 -3.09 -13.97
N ARG A 48 -1.62 -2.22 -12.97
CA ARG A 48 -0.74 -2.41 -11.81
C ARG A 48 -1.20 -3.60 -10.96
N LEU A 49 -2.49 -3.78 -10.77
CA LEU A 49 -3.04 -4.93 -10.06
C LEU A 49 -2.72 -6.23 -10.78
N LEU A 50 -2.96 -6.29 -12.09
CA LEU A 50 -2.67 -7.47 -12.91
C LEU A 50 -1.17 -7.77 -13.04
N ALA A 51 -0.30 -6.77 -12.88
CA ALA A 51 1.14 -6.99 -12.80
C ALA A 51 1.56 -7.70 -11.50
N VAL A 52 0.81 -7.51 -10.41
CA VAL A 52 1.04 -8.19 -9.12
C VAL A 52 0.40 -9.58 -9.13
N ASP A 53 -0.83 -9.68 -9.60
CA ASP A 53 -1.55 -10.96 -9.74
C ASP A 53 -2.34 -11.00 -11.07
N PRO A 54 -1.81 -11.68 -12.09
CA PRO A 54 -2.48 -11.80 -13.38
C PRO A 54 -3.84 -12.50 -13.34
N ALA A 55 -4.14 -13.22 -12.26
CA ALA A 55 -5.40 -13.93 -12.06
C ALA A 55 -6.37 -13.19 -11.14
N ALA A 56 -6.09 -11.91 -10.79
CA ALA A 56 -6.96 -11.11 -9.94
C ALA A 56 -8.35 -10.96 -10.54
N ASP A 57 -9.38 -11.17 -9.72
CA ASP A 57 -10.78 -10.90 -10.10
C ASP A 57 -11.05 -9.39 -9.97
N LEU A 58 -10.95 -8.70 -11.12
CA LEU A 58 -11.14 -7.24 -11.18
C LEU A 58 -12.54 -6.82 -10.76
N ASP A 59 -13.58 -7.58 -11.11
CA ASP A 59 -14.97 -7.24 -10.78
C ASP A 59 -15.19 -7.35 -9.27
N ALA A 60 -14.69 -8.40 -8.63
CA ALA A 60 -14.74 -8.57 -7.18
C ALA A 60 -13.97 -7.47 -6.44
N VAL A 61 -12.79 -7.10 -6.92
CA VAL A 61 -11.99 -6.00 -6.36
C VAL A 61 -12.74 -4.68 -6.50
N GLN A 62 -13.26 -4.36 -7.67
CA GLN A 62 -14.00 -3.12 -7.92
C GLN A 62 -15.26 -3.01 -7.07
N ALA A 63 -16.01 -4.12 -6.91
CA ALA A 63 -17.18 -4.17 -6.04
C ALA A 63 -16.81 -3.92 -4.57
N ALA A 64 -15.73 -4.51 -4.08
CA ALA A 64 -15.24 -4.32 -2.71
C ALA A 64 -14.78 -2.88 -2.46
N LEU A 65 -14.09 -2.25 -3.42
CA LEU A 65 -13.66 -0.85 -3.34
C LEU A 65 -14.85 0.11 -3.33
N SER A 66 -15.84 -0.11 -4.20
CA SER A 66 -17.07 0.67 -4.23
C SER A 66 -17.85 0.57 -2.92
N ALA A 67 -17.93 -0.61 -2.33
CA ALA A 67 -18.56 -0.81 -1.03
C ALA A 67 -17.81 -0.07 0.09
N PHE A 68 -16.47 -0.06 0.06
CA PHE A 68 -15.65 0.68 1.02
C PHE A 68 -15.90 2.20 0.93
N GLU A 69 -15.89 2.75 -0.27
CA GLU A 69 -16.12 4.18 -0.51
C GLU A 69 -17.51 4.61 -0.07
N LYS A 70 -18.55 3.85 -0.43
CA LYS A 70 -19.94 4.11 -0.02
C LYS A 70 -20.13 4.03 1.49
N ALA A 71 -19.41 3.17 2.19
CA ALA A 71 -19.49 3.04 3.64
C ALA A 71 -19.06 4.31 4.40
N CYS A 72 -18.37 5.26 3.75
CA CYS A 72 -18.10 6.58 4.34
C CYS A 72 -19.37 7.42 4.53
N THR A 73 -20.36 7.27 3.65
CA THR A 73 -21.57 8.11 3.60
C THR A 73 -22.88 7.33 3.76
N GLU A 74 -22.89 6.08 3.33
CA GLU A 74 -24.09 5.23 3.18
C GLU A 74 -23.96 3.92 3.96
N GLY A 75 -25.03 3.12 3.93
CA GLY A 75 -25.07 1.75 4.45
C GLY A 75 -25.28 1.65 5.96
N PRO A 76 -25.00 0.50 6.59
CA PRO A 76 -25.29 0.22 7.99
C PRO A 76 -24.61 1.18 8.98
N LEU A 77 -23.56 1.86 8.57
CA LEU A 77 -22.80 2.81 9.38
C LEU A 77 -23.31 4.24 9.25
N ALA A 78 -24.23 4.54 8.33
CA ALA A 78 -24.67 5.91 8.02
C ALA A 78 -25.20 6.70 9.22
N GLY A 79 -25.84 6.02 10.19
CA GLY A 79 -26.34 6.62 11.43
C GLY A 79 -25.29 6.80 12.54
N ARG A 80 -24.07 6.31 12.37
CA ARG A 80 -23.02 6.41 13.40
C ARG A 80 -22.22 7.69 13.27
N PRO A 81 -21.62 8.20 14.37
CA PRO A 81 -20.67 9.31 14.34
C PRO A 81 -19.52 9.06 13.34
N LEU A 82 -19.05 10.12 12.70
CA LEU A 82 -17.98 10.02 11.68
C LEU A 82 -16.71 9.33 12.20
N GLY A 83 -16.32 9.62 13.44
CA GLY A 83 -15.14 8.98 14.06
C GLY A 83 -15.32 7.46 14.28
N GLU A 84 -16.54 7.01 14.60
CA GLU A 84 -16.81 5.57 14.70
C GLU A 84 -16.74 4.89 13.32
N ARG A 85 -17.30 5.54 12.28
CA ARG A 85 -17.20 5.05 10.90
C ARG A 85 -15.74 4.95 10.45
N PHE A 86 -14.96 5.99 10.71
CA PHE A 86 -13.53 6.00 10.38
C PHE A 86 -12.81 4.84 11.07
N ARG A 87 -13.00 4.65 12.39
CA ARG A 87 -12.38 3.56 13.14
C ARG A 87 -12.80 2.18 12.62
N TRP A 88 -14.06 2.03 12.25
CA TRP A 88 -14.53 0.79 11.66
C TRP A 88 -13.90 0.53 10.29
N LEU A 89 -13.83 1.56 9.43
CA LEU A 89 -13.25 1.45 8.09
C LEU A 89 -11.74 1.19 8.13
N THR A 90 -11.04 1.74 9.13
CA THR A 90 -9.60 1.58 9.29
C THR A 90 -9.19 0.45 10.23
N ALA A 91 -10.15 -0.32 10.76
CA ALA A 91 -9.85 -1.50 11.57
C ALA A 91 -9.09 -2.55 10.75
N PRO A 92 -8.02 -3.15 11.31
CA PRO A 92 -7.26 -4.21 10.63
C PRO A 92 -8.17 -5.38 10.21
N ARG A 93 -7.98 -5.86 8.99
CA ARG A 93 -8.73 -6.99 8.43
C ARG A 93 -7.90 -7.75 7.42
N SER A 94 -8.20 -9.04 7.26
CA SER A 94 -7.54 -9.92 6.29
C SER A 94 -8.48 -10.20 5.11
N THR A 95 -8.83 -9.14 4.39
CA THR A 95 -9.67 -9.18 3.18
C THR A 95 -8.90 -8.62 1.99
N ILE A 96 -9.45 -8.74 0.78
CA ILE A 96 -8.83 -8.20 -0.45
C ILE A 96 -8.61 -6.69 -0.33
N VAL A 97 -9.54 -5.95 0.26
CA VAL A 97 -9.39 -4.52 0.55
C VAL A 97 -9.01 -4.34 2.01
N GLN A 98 -7.85 -3.77 2.26
CA GLN A 98 -7.29 -3.60 3.60
C GLN A 98 -6.89 -2.14 3.85
N PRO A 99 -7.26 -1.55 4.99
CA PRO A 99 -6.70 -0.27 5.41
C PRO A 99 -5.24 -0.45 5.83
N GLY A 100 -4.45 0.60 5.59
CA GLY A 100 -3.13 0.76 6.19
C GLY A 100 -3.19 1.25 7.64
N PRO A 101 -2.03 1.49 8.27
CA PRO A 101 -1.95 2.17 9.56
C PRO A 101 -2.60 3.55 9.50
N VAL A 102 -3.16 4.00 10.62
CA VAL A 102 -3.68 5.37 10.76
C VAL A 102 -2.53 6.31 11.08
N HIS A 103 -2.48 7.42 10.36
CA HIS A 103 -1.56 8.52 10.55
C HIS A 103 -2.32 9.79 10.92
N THR A 104 -1.64 10.74 11.54
CA THR A 104 -2.21 12.04 11.93
C THR A 104 -1.41 13.18 11.33
N GLY A 105 -2.09 14.31 11.09
CA GLY A 105 -1.48 15.53 10.61
C GLY A 105 -2.29 16.76 11.01
N LEU A 106 -1.90 17.92 10.54
CA LEU A 106 -2.61 19.19 10.72
C LEU A 106 -2.99 19.74 9.34
N THR A 107 -4.24 20.16 9.19
CA THR A 107 -4.71 20.80 7.95
C THR A 107 -5.72 21.89 8.25
N ALA A 108 -5.80 22.90 7.39
CA ALA A 108 -6.86 23.88 7.38
C ALA A 108 -7.98 23.52 6.39
N ASP A 109 -7.77 22.54 5.53
CA ASP A 109 -8.71 22.05 4.51
C ASP A 109 -8.56 20.53 4.28
N PRO A 110 -9.40 19.70 4.93
CA PRO A 110 -9.32 18.25 4.79
C PRO A 110 -9.59 17.75 3.36
N SER A 111 -10.34 18.49 2.55
CA SER A 111 -10.64 18.11 1.17
C SER A 111 -9.43 18.31 0.25
N ALA A 112 -8.73 19.44 0.42
CA ALA A 112 -7.47 19.69 -0.27
C ALA A 112 -6.40 18.67 0.17
N GLU A 113 -6.36 18.35 1.47
CA GLU A 113 -5.43 17.36 2.01
C GLU A 113 -5.69 15.96 1.47
N LEU A 114 -6.96 15.53 1.37
CA LEU A 114 -7.32 14.26 0.73
C LEU A 114 -6.78 14.19 -0.70
N THR A 115 -6.92 15.27 -1.47
CA THR A 115 -6.42 15.33 -2.84
C THR A 115 -4.90 15.25 -2.88
N HIS A 116 -4.20 15.99 -2.02
CA HIS A 116 -2.74 15.98 -1.91
C HIS A 116 -2.19 14.58 -1.54
N LEU A 117 -2.77 13.96 -0.53
CA LEU A 117 -2.37 12.60 -0.10
C LEU A 117 -2.64 11.57 -1.19
N PHE A 118 -3.77 11.68 -1.87
CA PHE A 118 -4.11 10.79 -2.97
C PHE A 118 -3.11 10.89 -4.13
N ASP A 119 -2.81 12.11 -4.56
CA ASP A 119 -1.87 12.35 -5.67
C ASP A 119 -0.43 11.93 -5.31
N THR A 120 -0.07 12.04 -4.02
CA THR A 120 1.29 11.70 -3.55
C THR A 120 1.47 10.21 -3.26
N LEU A 121 0.46 9.54 -2.69
CA LEU A 121 0.60 8.20 -2.11
C LEU A 121 -0.05 7.09 -2.95
N VAL A 122 -1.01 7.44 -3.82
CA VAL A 122 -1.76 6.49 -4.66
C VAL A 122 -1.36 6.58 -6.12
N ARG A 123 -1.34 7.79 -6.67
CA ARG A 123 -0.97 7.98 -8.07
C ARG A 123 0.50 7.70 -8.30
N VAL A 124 0.77 6.81 -9.23
CA VAL A 124 2.13 6.60 -9.72
C VAL A 124 2.41 7.63 -10.81
N ALA A 125 3.44 8.44 -10.61
CA ALA A 125 3.91 9.31 -11.68
C ALA A 125 4.19 8.47 -12.94
N PRO A 126 3.78 8.91 -14.15
CA PRO A 126 4.11 8.19 -15.36
C PRO A 126 5.61 7.96 -15.41
N LEU A 127 6.01 6.71 -15.67
CA LEU A 127 7.42 6.36 -15.81
C LEU A 127 8.07 7.39 -16.73
N ARG A 128 8.97 8.21 -16.20
CA ARG A 128 9.86 8.96 -17.06
C ARG A 128 10.50 7.92 -17.97
N ARG A 129 10.31 8.08 -19.28
CA ARG A 129 11.05 7.27 -20.26
C ARG A 129 12.48 7.18 -19.73
N PRO A 130 13.05 5.98 -19.58
CA PRO A 130 14.44 5.90 -19.24
C PRO A 130 15.15 6.74 -20.30
N LEU A 131 15.83 7.80 -19.87
CA LEU A 131 16.83 8.43 -20.71
C LEU A 131 17.63 7.26 -21.26
N SER A 132 17.66 7.09 -22.56
CA SER A 132 18.38 6.02 -23.26
C SER A 132 19.71 5.87 -22.58
N ARG A 133 19.82 4.90 -21.71
CA ARG A 133 21.06 4.64 -21.00
C ARG A 133 22.02 4.24 -22.11
N PRO A 134 23.10 4.99 -22.38
CA PRO A 134 24.08 4.51 -23.34
C PRO A 134 24.46 3.12 -22.84
N LEU A 135 24.42 2.13 -23.73
CA LEU A 135 24.94 0.80 -23.47
C LEU A 135 26.36 1.01 -22.96
N ILE A 136 26.53 0.93 -21.64
CA ILE A 136 27.87 0.89 -21.06
C ILE A 136 28.42 -0.42 -21.61
N PRO A 137 29.43 -0.38 -22.48
CA PRO A 137 30.07 -1.62 -22.89
C PRO A 137 30.60 -2.26 -21.61
N THR A 138 30.16 -3.45 -21.32
CA THR A 138 30.63 -4.24 -20.19
C THR A 138 32.16 -4.38 -20.27
N PRO A 139 32.92 -3.71 -19.37
CA PRO A 139 34.37 -3.87 -19.37
C PRO A 139 34.75 -5.01 -18.41
N TYR A 140 34.05 -6.15 -18.47
CA TYR A 140 34.52 -7.32 -17.77
C TYR A 140 34.85 -8.40 -18.79
N PRO A 141 36.14 -8.55 -19.15
CA PRO A 141 36.58 -9.78 -19.74
C PRO A 141 36.33 -10.87 -18.71
N ALA A 142 35.58 -11.88 -19.10
CA ALA A 142 35.47 -13.10 -18.33
C ALA A 142 36.88 -13.61 -18.04
N SER A 143 37.40 -13.38 -16.87
CA SER A 143 38.61 -14.02 -16.35
C SER A 143 38.20 -15.35 -15.72
N PRO A 144 38.50 -16.49 -16.34
CA PRO A 144 38.12 -17.80 -15.78
C PRO A 144 39.07 -18.28 -14.68
N ARG A 145 39.73 -17.41 -13.94
CA ARG A 145 40.79 -17.82 -13.03
C ARG A 145 40.72 -17.24 -11.62
N LEU A 146 39.58 -17.22 -10.95
CA LEU A 146 39.61 -16.85 -9.51
C LEU A 146 38.56 -17.57 -8.62
N TYR A 147 37.98 -18.67 -9.09
CA TYR A 147 37.15 -19.51 -8.18
C TYR A 147 37.65 -20.95 -8.07
N ALA A 148 38.97 -21.12 -8.01
CA ALA A 148 39.59 -22.38 -7.62
C ALA A 148 40.36 -22.20 -6.30
N HIS A 149 39.71 -21.72 -5.26
CA HIS A 149 40.19 -21.89 -3.90
C HIS A 149 39.31 -22.92 -3.21
N ARG A 150 39.76 -24.16 -3.34
CA ARG A 150 39.88 -25.22 -2.34
C ARG A 150 38.92 -25.05 -1.14
N VAL A 151 37.72 -25.60 -1.25
CA VAL A 151 36.96 -26.03 -0.08
C VAL A 151 37.69 -27.25 0.50
N SER A 152 38.59 -27.01 1.42
CA SER A 152 39.11 -28.08 2.29
C SER A 152 37.95 -28.50 3.17
N ALA A 153 37.45 -29.70 2.97
CA ALA A 153 36.52 -30.33 3.88
C ALA A 153 37.19 -30.49 5.25
N GLN A 154 36.77 -29.70 6.21
CA GLN A 154 37.00 -30.01 7.62
C GLN A 154 35.84 -30.87 8.10
N PRO A 155 36.07 -32.05 8.66
CA PRO A 155 35.02 -32.83 9.27
C PRO A 155 34.51 -32.11 10.54
N ALA A 156 33.22 -31.88 10.61
CA ALA A 156 32.54 -31.35 11.78
C ALA A 156 32.64 -32.39 12.93
N LEU A 157 33.43 -32.09 13.94
CA LEU A 157 33.40 -32.78 15.22
C LEU A 157 32.22 -32.26 16.03
N TRP A 158 31.15 -33.03 16.06
CA TRP A 158 30.08 -32.84 17.06
C TRP A 158 30.47 -33.56 18.33
N PRO A 159 30.55 -32.86 19.48
CA PRO A 159 30.73 -33.56 20.75
C PRO A 159 29.40 -34.21 21.16
N HIS A 160 29.49 -35.49 21.51
CA HIS A 160 28.40 -36.27 22.09
C HIS A 160 27.90 -35.62 23.38
N LEU A 161 26.60 -35.45 23.52
CA LEU A 161 25.92 -35.16 24.77
C LEU A 161 25.81 -36.49 25.56
N PRO A 162 26.19 -36.53 26.85
CA PRO A 162 25.90 -37.68 27.69
C PRO A 162 24.44 -37.67 28.16
N HIS A 163 23.97 -38.87 28.49
CA HIS A 163 22.62 -39.25 28.96
C HIS A 163 22.17 -38.49 30.21
#